data_9da205fecf1666520d460051b03cb229
#
_entry.id   9da205fecf1666520d460051b03cb229
#
_cell.length_a   1.000
_cell.length_b   1.000
_cell.length_c   1.000
_cell.angle_alpha   90.00
_cell.angle_beta   90.00
_cell.angle_gamma   90.00
#
_symmetry.space_group_name_H-M   'P 1'
#
loop_
_entity.id
_entity.type
_entity.pdbx_description
1 polymer ?
#
loop_
_entity_poly.entity_id
_entity_poly.type
_entity_poly.pdbx_seq_one_letter_code
_entity_poly.pdbx_strand_id
1 'polypeptide(L)'
;GEFCVAGIPENADFPVIQARLDSMADQVTVEGCQVQVTYRTLFPAMERNAANHSAYLRAAEAAELLGWEPEEIADPAATDGAYLSTYGVPTVDALSAIAEQIHTTEERVRIPSIRDRTALCAAMLGLLG
;
A
#
# COMPACT_ATOMS: atom_id res chain seq x y z
N GLY A 1 -22.49 -12.73 1.65
CA GLY A 1 -21.53 -12.21 0.69
C GLY A 1 -20.25 -11.75 1.39
N GLU A 2 -19.17 -11.59 0.64
CA GLU A 2 -17.91 -11.05 1.11
C GLU A 2 -17.52 -9.88 0.18
N PHE A 3 -16.97 -8.81 0.74
CA PHE A 3 -16.42 -7.71 -0.01
C PHE A 3 -15.15 -7.19 0.68
N CYS A 4 -14.27 -6.59 -0.08
CA CYS A 4 -13.03 -6.00 0.39
C CYS A 4 -13.12 -4.47 0.34
N VAL A 5 -12.66 -3.81 1.39
CA VAL A 5 -12.43 -2.36 1.41
C VAL A 5 -10.92 -2.17 1.31
N ALA A 6 -10.47 -1.39 0.33
CA ALA A 6 -9.07 -1.09 0.08
C ALA A 6 -8.84 0.43 0.04
N GLY A 7 -7.57 0.84 0.01
CA GLY A 7 -7.22 2.25 -0.06
C GLY A 7 -7.39 3.02 1.24
N ILE A 8 -7.25 2.33 2.38
CA ILE A 8 -7.35 2.95 3.70
C ILE A 8 -5.97 3.55 4.03
N PRO A 9 -5.85 4.89 4.13
CA PRO A 9 -4.56 5.55 4.29
C PRO A 9 -3.99 5.48 5.71
N GLU A 10 -4.86 5.41 6.72
CA GLU A 10 -4.47 5.43 8.13
C GLU A 10 -5.15 4.30 8.91
N ASN A 11 -4.42 3.68 9.84
CA ASN A 11 -4.96 2.62 10.68
C ASN A 11 -6.10 3.12 11.59
N ALA A 12 -6.11 4.40 11.93
CA ALA A 12 -7.19 5.04 12.70
C ALA A 12 -8.53 5.07 11.95
N ASP A 13 -8.54 4.89 10.64
CA ASP A 13 -9.76 4.89 9.82
C ASP A 13 -10.53 3.57 9.91
N PHE A 14 -9.86 2.44 10.24
CA PHE A 14 -10.52 1.15 10.33
C PHE A 14 -11.74 1.13 11.27
N PRO A 15 -11.64 1.61 12.53
CA PRO A 15 -12.81 1.66 13.43
C PRO A 15 -13.93 2.55 12.90
N VAL A 16 -13.60 3.65 12.22
CA VAL A 16 -14.58 4.57 11.63
C VAL A 16 -15.38 3.89 10.52
N ILE A 17 -14.66 3.16 9.64
CA ILE A 17 -15.27 2.40 8.55
C ILE A 17 -16.16 1.28 9.13
N GLN A 18 -15.69 0.54 10.13
CA GLN A 18 -16.45 -0.51 10.79
C GLN A 18 -17.74 0.05 11.40
N ALA A 19 -17.65 1.12 12.17
CA ALA A 19 -18.83 1.77 12.77
C ALA A 19 -19.84 2.23 11.71
N ARG A 20 -19.37 2.70 10.55
CA ARG A 20 -20.23 3.09 9.44
C ARG A 20 -20.96 1.88 8.83
N LEU A 21 -20.26 0.78 8.64
CA LEU A 21 -20.84 -0.47 8.11
C LEU A 21 -21.84 -1.09 9.10
N ASP A 22 -21.54 -1.08 10.41
CA ASP A 22 -22.47 -1.54 11.44
C ASP A 22 -23.75 -0.71 11.43
N SER A 23 -23.64 0.61 11.37
CA SER A 23 -24.80 1.51 11.24
C SER A 23 -25.64 1.22 10.00
N MET A 24 -25.03 0.82 8.89
CA MET A 24 -25.77 0.41 7.69
C MET A 24 -26.42 -0.96 7.87
N ALA A 25 -25.77 -1.90 8.55
CA ALA A 25 -26.32 -3.22 8.85
C ALA A 25 -27.56 -3.13 9.76
N ASP A 26 -27.59 -2.19 10.70
CA ASP A 26 -28.75 -1.94 11.57
C ASP A 26 -29.96 -1.35 10.83
N GLN A 27 -29.75 -0.77 9.64
CA GLN A 27 -30.80 -0.18 8.80
C GLN A 27 -31.39 -1.20 7.80
N VAL A 28 -31.70 -2.41 8.26
CA VAL A 28 -32.28 -3.44 7.40
C VAL A 28 -33.68 -3.00 6.89
N THR A 29 -33.82 -2.94 5.58
CA THR A 29 -35.07 -2.48 4.91
C THR A 29 -35.94 -3.61 4.43
N VAL A 30 -35.46 -4.85 4.49
CA VAL A 30 -36.21 -6.04 4.04
C VAL A 30 -36.80 -6.74 5.26
N GLU A 31 -38.13 -6.81 5.32
CA GLU A 31 -38.88 -7.47 6.41
C GLU A 31 -38.47 -8.94 6.56
N GLY A 32 -38.25 -9.40 7.79
CA GLY A 32 -37.81 -10.75 8.10
C GLY A 32 -36.36 -11.07 7.82
N CYS A 33 -35.55 -10.08 7.38
CA CYS A 33 -34.11 -10.22 7.20
C CYS A 33 -33.32 -9.67 8.38
N GLN A 34 -32.16 -10.27 8.62
CA GLN A 34 -31.16 -9.76 9.54
C GLN A 34 -29.83 -9.67 8.81
N VAL A 35 -29.04 -8.64 9.11
CA VAL A 35 -27.68 -8.47 8.59
C VAL A 35 -26.70 -8.59 9.75
N GLN A 36 -25.73 -9.48 9.61
CA GLN A 36 -24.60 -9.60 10.52
C GLN A 36 -23.33 -9.32 9.74
N VAL A 37 -22.52 -8.40 10.25
CA VAL A 37 -21.22 -8.05 9.65
C VAL A 37 -20.10 -8.60 10.51
N THR A 38 -19.11 -9.22 9.88
CA THR A 38 -17.88 -9.67 10.52
C THR A 38 -16.70 -9.06 9.80
N TYR A 39 -15.68 -8.66 10.52
CA TYR A 39 -14.54 -7.93 10.00
C TYR A 39 -13.26 -8.74 10.12
N ARG A 40 -12.42 -8.65 9.11
CA ARG A 40 -11.05 -9.17 9.13
C ARG A 40 -10.13 -8.17 8.45
N THR A 41 -9.20 -7.61 9.20
CA THR A 41 -8.11 -6.81 8.61
C THR A 41 -7.12 -7.76 7.94
N LEU A 42 -6.95 -7.63 6.63
CA LEU A 42 -5.98 -8.42 5.86
C LEU A 42 -4.61 -7.75 5.89
N PHE A 43 -4.57 -6.43 5.75
CA PHE A 43 -3.34 -5.64 5.79
C PHE A 43 -3.58 -4.37 6.61
N PRO A 44 -2.63 -3.96 7.44
CA PRO A 44 -2.65 -2.61 8.04
C PRO A 44 -2.41 -1.55 6.96
N ALA A 45 -2.71 -0.29 7.26
CA ALA A 45 -2.28 0.80 6.42
C ALA A 45 -0.76 1.04 6.56
N MET A 46 -0.07 1.27 5.44
CA MET A 46 1.31 1.73 5.44
C MET A 46 1.31 3.26 5.47
N GLU A 47 1.26 3.81 6.68
CA GLU A 47 1.13 5.24 6.90
C GLU A 47 2.39 6.01 6.50
N ARG A 48 2.22 7.24 6.04
CA ARG A 48 3.32 8.19 5.86
C ARG A 48 3.77 8.73 7.22
N ASN A 49 4.48 7.93 7.99
CA ASN A 49 5.13 8.34 9.23
C ASN A 49 6.59 8.78 9.00
N ALA A 50 7.23 9.33 10.03
CA ALA A 50 8.61 9.82 9.93
C ALA A 50 9.62 8.73 9.54
N ALA A 51 9.42 7.49 9.99
CA ALA A 51 10.30 6.36 9.66
C ALA A 51 10.17 5.99 8.18
N ASN A 52 8.96 5.83 7.65
CA ASN A 52 8.71 5.52 6.25
C ASN A 52 9.17 6.64 5.33
N HIS A 53 8.94 7.91 5.73
CA HIS A 53 9.46 9.05 4.98
C HIS A 53 10.98 9.06 4.94
N SER A 54 11.67 8.66 6.01
CA SER A 54 13.14 8.54 5.99
C SER A 54 13.62 7.45 5.02
N ALA A 55 12.89 6.34 4.90
CA ALA A 55 13.19 5.31 3.90
C ALA A 55 12.95 5.80 2.47
N TYR A 56 11.88 6.58 2.24
CA TYR A 56 11.65 7.26 0.96
C TYR A 56 12.81 8.19 0.60
N LEU A 57 13.30 9.02 1.52
CA LEU A 57 14.42 9.94 1.24
C LEU A 57 15.69 9.19 0.81
N ARG A 58 15.95 8.01 1.36
CA ARG A 58 17.06 7.15 0.90
C ARG A 58 16.83 6.60 -0.50
N ALA A 59 15.60 6.20 -0.82
CA ALA A 59 15.25 5.77 -2.16
C ALA A 59 15.36 6.92 -3.16
N ALA A 60 14.96 8.13 -2.76
CA ALA A 60 15.09 9.34 -3.56
C ALA A 60 16.55 9.68 -3.86
N GLU A 61 17.44 9.66 -2.86
CA GLU A 61 18.88 9.85 -3.04
C GLU A 61 19.45 8.85 -4.06
N ALA A 62 19.07 7.57 -3.97
CA ALA A 62 19.51 6.56 -4.93
C ALA A 62 18.97 6.81 -6.34
N ALA A 63 17.72 7.28 -6.46
CA ALA A 63 17.12 7.62 -7.74
C ALA A 63 17.79 8.82 -8.39
N GLU A 64 18.15 9.85 -7.62
CA GLU A 64 18.87 11.03 -8.09
C GLU A 64 20.27 10.67 -8.64
N LEU A 65 20.97 9.71 -8.03
CA LEU A 65 22.24 9.19 -8.55
C LEU A 65 22.09 8.54 -9.94
N LEU A 66 20.88 8.06 -10.26
CA LEU A 66 20.54 7.49 -11.57
C LEU A 66 19.97 8.54 -12.54
N GLY A 67 19.86 9.80 -12.11
CA GLY A 67 19.30 10.90 -12.91
C GLY A 67 17.78 10.88 -12.97
N TRP A 68 17.10 10.28 -11.98
CA TRP A 68 15.65 10.25 -11.88
C TRP A 68 15.13 11.25 -10.87
N GLU A 69 13.91 11.71 -11.09
CA GLU A 69 13.15 12.55 -10.16
C GLU A 69 12.05 11.68 -9.51
N PRO A 70 12.28 11.15 -8.30
CA PRO A 70 11.30 10.33 -7.63
C PRO A 70 10.18 11.17 -7.03
N GLU A 71 8.99 10.59 -6.97
CA GLU A 71 7.83 11.18 -6.31
C GLU A 71 7.34 10.22 -5.22
N GLU A 72 7.04 10.76 -4.02
CA GLU A 72 6.37 10.02 -2.95
C GLU A 72 4.87 10.10 -3.20
N ILE A 73 4.24 8.94 -3.36
CA ILE A 73 2.80 8.84 -3.60
C ILE A 73 2.12 7.98 -2.53
N ALA A 74 0.82 8.16 -2.35
CA ALA A 74 -0.03 7.21 -1.64
C ALA A 74 -0.66 6.27 -2.66
N ASP A 75 -0.41 4.97 -2.50
CA ASP A 75 -0.97 3.93 -3.35
C ASP A 75 -1.98 3.11 -2.53
N PRO A 76 -3.20 2.84 -3.04
CA PRO A 76 -4.21 2.04 -2.34
C PRO A 76 -3.91 0.54 -2.30
N ALA A 77 -2.82 0.08 -2.91
CA ALA A 77 -2.45 -1.32 -2.93
C ALA A 77 -2.03 -1.81 -1.53
N ALA A 78 -2.41 -3.04 -1.21
CA ALA A 78 -1.93 -3.72 -0.02
C ALA A 78 -0.50 -4.21 -0.23
N THR A 79 0.32 -4.12 0.81
CA THR A 79 1.73 -4.53 0.78
C THR A 79 2.15 -5.21 2.07
N ASP A 80 3.04 -6.21 1.98
CA ASP A 80 3.68 -6.81 3.14
C ASP A 80 4.55 -5.82 3.91
N GLY A 81 5.05 -4.78 3.24
CA GLY A 81 5.78 -3.66 3.85
C GLY A 81 4.97 -2.93 4.92
N ALA A 82 3.64 -2.93 4.81
CA ALA A 82 2.76 -2.34 5.82
C ALA A 82 2.92 -3.01 7.19
N TYR A 83 3.12 -4.33 7.25
CA TYR A 83 3.38 -5.02 8.50
C TYR A 83 4.70 -4.57 9.13
N LEU A 84 5.76 -4.47 8.35
CA LEU A 84 7.07 -3.99 8.84
C LEU A 84 6.94 -2.57 9.40
N SER A 85 6.20 -1.72 8.71
CA SER A 85 5.92 -0.35 9.14
C SER A 85 5.22 -0.28 10.51
N THR A 86 4.27 -1.19 10.81
CA THR A 86 3.58 -1.21 12.12
C THR A 86 4.51 -1.58 13.27
N TYR A 87 5.63 -2.24 12.99
CA TYR A 87 6.68 -2.53 13.97
C TYR A 87 7.74 -1.43 14.05
N GLY A 88 7.52 -0.29 13.39
CA GLY A 88 8.43 0.85 13.40
C GLY A 88 9.66 0.68 12.50
N VAL A 89 9.67 -0.33 11.63
CA VAL A 89 10.75 -0.51 10.65
C VAL A 89 10.56 0.51 9.52
N PRO A 90 11.55 1.38 9.23
CA PRO A 90 11.50 2.29 8.10
C PRO A 90 11.30 1.52 6.80
N THR A 91 10.19 1.76 6.11
CA THR A 91 9.81 0.97 4.95
C THR A 91 9.42 1.87 3.78
N VAL A 92 9.90 1.54 2.59
CA VAL A 92 9.48 2.10 1.31
C VAL A 92 9.06 0.95 0.40
N ASP A 93 8.03 1.16 -0.39
CA ASP A 93 7.47 0.15 -1.29
C ASP A 93 7.39 0.66 -2.74
N ALA A 94 6.78 -0.13 -3.63
CA ALA A 94 6.62 0.15 -5.06
C ALA A 94 7.96 0.31 -5.83
N LEU A 95 9.01 -0.36 -5.37
CA LEU A 95 10.33 -0.35 -6.02
C LEU A 95 10.47 -1.38 -7.15
N SER A 96 9.46 -2.20 -7.37
CA SER A 96 9.43 -3.24 -8.40
C SER A 96 9.28 -2.68 -9.83
N ALA A 97 9.34 -3.58 -10.82
CA ALA A 97 9.09 -3.24 -12.21
C ALA A 97 7.71 -2.60 -12.41
N ILE A 98 7.60 -1.71 -13.40
CA ILE A 98 6.35 -1.00 -13.71
C ILE A 98 5.38 -1.98 -14.37
N ALA A 99 4.26 -2.22 -13.70
CA ALA A 99 3.15 -2.99 -14.22
C ALA A 99 2.03 -2.07 -14.72
N GLU A 100 1.29 -2.54 -15.70
CA GLU A 100 0.14 -1.85 -16.29
C GLU A 100 -1.06 -2.79 -16.29
N GLN A 101 -2.27 -2.24 -16.15
CA GLN A 101 -3.54 -2.97 -16.13
C GLN A 101 -3.57 -4.10 -15.07
N ILE A 102 -3.02 -3.82 -13.89
CA ILE A 102 -2.90 -4.76 -12.78
C ILE A 102 -4.29 -5.32 -12.43
N HIS A 103 -4.35 -6.61 -12.11
CA HIS A 103 -5.57 -7.36 -11.77
C HIS A 103 -6.57 -7.52 -12.94
N THR A 104 -6.11 -7.42 -14.17
CA THR A 104 -6.91 -7.72 -15.37
C THR A 104 -6.28 -8.82 -16.21
N THR A 105 -7.02 -9.34 -17.21
CA THR A 105 -6.48 -10.31 -18.19
C THR A 105 -5.44 -9.71 -19.13
N GLU A 106 -5.32 -8.38 -19.14
CA GLU A 106 -4.35 -7.61 -19.95
C GLU A 106 -3.15 -7.14 -19.12
N GLU A 107 -2.98 -7.66 -17.93
CA GLU A 107 -1.86 -7.32 -17.05
C GLU A 107 -0.53 -7.59 -17.72
N ARG A 108 0.35 -6.61 -17.68
CA ARG A 108 1.66 -6.69 -18.31
C ARG A 108 2.70 -5.88 -17.55
N VAL A 109 3.97 -6.25 -17.72
CA VAL A 109 5.13 -5.55 -17.17
C VAL A 109 5.91 -4.86 -18.29
N ARG A 110 6.31 -3.64 -18.04
CA ARG A 110 7.24 -2.90 -18.91
C ARG A 110 8.65 -3.46 -18.74
N ILE A 111 9.08 -4.35 -19.64
CA ILE A 111 10.36 -5.08 -19.53
C ILE A 111 11.57 -4.16 -19.27
N PRO A 112 11.76 -2.99 -19.95
CA PRO A 112 12.89 -2.11 -19.64
C PRO A 112 12.94 -1.65 -18.18
N SER A 113 11.78 -1.49 -17.52
CA SER A 113 11.71 -1.06 -16.13
C SER A 113 12.30 -2.07 -15.14
N ILE A 114 12.41 -3.35 -15.52
CA ILE A 114 13.05 -4.38 -14.68
C ILE A 114 14.51 -3.99 -14.42
N ARG A 115 15.25 -3.67 -15.49
CA ARG A 115 16.64 -3.22 -15.38
C ARG A 115 16.76 -1.93 -14.55
N ASP A 116 15.92 -0.97 -14.84
CA ASP A 116 15.97 0.34 -14.20
C ASP A 116 15.67 0.22 -12.70
N ARG A 117 14.65 -0.54 -12.32
CA ARG A 117 14.31 -0.79 -10.91
C ARG A 117 15.35 -1.64 -10.18
N THR A 118 15.99 -2.58 -10.89
CA THR A 118 17.14 -3.33 -10.34
C THR A 118 18.31 -2.38 -10.04
N ALA A 119 18.60 -1.43 -10.93
CA ALA A 119 19.64 -0.42 -10.70
C ALA A 119 19.31 0.46 -9.48
N LEU A 120 18.03 0.86 -9.31
CA LEU A 120 17.58 1.60 -8.13
C LEU A 120 17.84 0.81 -6.85
N CYS A 121 17.40 -0.43 -6.79
CA CYS A 121 17.61 -1.28 -5.61
C CYS A 121 19.10 -1.47 -5.31
N ALA A 122 19.94 -1.66 -6.33
CA ALA A 122 21.38 -1.78 -6.16
C ALA A 122 22.01 -0.50 -5.62
N ALA A 123 21.60 0.67 -6.13
CA ALA A 123 22.06 1.97 -5.64
C ALA A 123 21.64 2.20 -4.18
N MET A 124 20.38 1.88 -3.82
CA MET A 124 19.91 1.96 -2.43
C MET A 124 20.76 1.10 -1.49
N LEU A 125 21.05 -0.16 -1.88
CA LEU A 125 21.92 -1.05 -1.08
C LEU A 125 23.33 -0.50 -0.95
N GLY A 126 23.87 0.11 -1.99
CA GLY A 126 25.17 0.77 -1.97
C GLY A 126 25.23 1.97 -1.01
N LEU A 127 24.13 2.68 -0.79
CA LEU A 127 24.04 3.79 0.17
C LEU A 127 23.89 3.32 1.64
N LEU A 128 23.58 2.06 1.86
CA LEU A 128 23.43 1.46 3.20
C LEU A 128 24.72 0.87 3.75
N GLY A 129 25.75 0.66 2.91
CA GLY A 129 27.08 0.13 3.27
C GLY A 129 28.08 1.20 3.49
#